data_16f6bbee9e201a990d8f2f04f01a748d
#
_entry.id   16f6bbee9e201a990d8f2f04f01a748d
#
_cell.length_a   1.000
_cell.length_b   1.000
_cell.length_c   1.000
_cell.angle_alpha   90.00
_cell.angle_beta   90.00
_cell.angle_gamma   90.00
#
_symmetry.space_group_name_H-M   'P 1'
#
loop_
_entity.id
_entity.type
_entity.pdbx_description
1 polymer ?
#
loop_
_entity_poly.entity_id
_entity_poly.type
_entity_poly.pdbx_seq_one_letter_code
_entity_poly.pdbx_strand_id
1 'polypeptide(L)'
;MKPEFELFPYQKDAVQKIIESKNTLLAFDVGAGKTFIMIAAAMKMRREGISRKNMFVVPNHIVGQWEKIFSELYPNAKILAIEPKSYKPDMRNKVLKQIQEGDYDGIIIAYSCFEMIPLSVNSVLDNMNRQLGRLEEAVAKLRNRSGYTMWGETPISQEKQYIRKLTDEFLKSMYTTGSSQITFDMLEINTLFVDEAHNYKNIPIRTKLKNLNGINTKGSSKCLDLLHKIRLIQQNNDGRGVVFATGTPLCNSIADAYAMQMY
;
A
#
# COMPACT_ATOMS: atom_id res chain seq x y z
N MET A 1 -21.39 -13.75 -2.14
CA MET A 1 -22.06 -12.99 -1.07
C MET A 1 -23.36 -13.70 -0.73
N LYS A 2 -23.73 -13.73 0.54
CA LYS A 2 -25.04 -14.28 0.96
C LYS A 2 -26.18 -13.51 0.31
N PRO A 3 -27.30 -14.15 -0.09
CA PRO A 3 -28.44 -13.47 -0.73
C PRO A 3 -29.08 -12.38 0.13
N GLU A 4 -28.94 -12.48 1.46
CA GLU A 4 -29.48 -11.52 2.44
C GLU A 4 -28.76 -10.15 2.42
N PHE A 5 -27.53 -10.12 1.88
CA PHE A 5 -26.72 -8.89 1.80
C PHE A 5 -26.75 -8.37 0.37
N GLU A 6 -27.37 -7.24 0.18
CA GLU A 6 -27.35 -6.51 -1.07
C GLU A 6 -26.59 -5.19 -0.91
N LEU A 7 -25.62 -4.96 -1.81
CA LEU A 7 -24.92 -3.68 -1.85
C LEU A 7 -25.84 -2.58 -2.40
N PHE A 8 -25.77 -1.40 -1.80
CA PHE A 8 -26.41 -0.22 -2.35
C PHE A 8 -25.85 0.14 -3.73
N PRO A 9 -26.61 0.86 -4.58
CA PRO A 9 -26.13 1.23 -5.92
C PRO A 9 -24.74 1.86 -5.93
N TYR A 10 -24.49 2.86 -5.10
CA TYR A 10 -23.20 3.53 -5.02
C TYR A 10 -22.05 2.59 -4.57
N GLN A 11 -22.36 1.56 -3.77
CA GLN A 11 -21.37 0.56 -3.37
C GLN A 11 -21.03 -0.37 -4.54
N LYS A 12 -22.04 -0.74 -5.35
CA LYS A 12 -21.85 -1.53 -6.58
C LYS A 12 -20.97 -0.76 -7.56
N ASP A 13 -21.24 0.55 -7.73
CA ASP A 13 -20.43 1.44 -8.58
C ASP A 13 -18.99 1.55 -8.08
N ALA A 14 -18.80 1.67 -6.76
CA ALA A 14 -17.48 1.70 -6.15
C ALA A 14 -16.72 0.38 -6.36
N VAL A 15 -17.37 -0.77 -6.21
CA VAL A 15 -16.78 -2.09 -6.52
C VAL A 15 -16.35 -2.17 -7.98
N GLN A 16 -17.23 -1.73 -8.91
CA GLN A 16 -16.90 -1.72 -10.33
C GLN A 16 -15.71 -0.80 -10.63
N LYS A 17 -15.66 0.38 -10.00
CA LYS A 17 -14.56 1.33 -10.13
C LYS A 17 -13.22 0.74 -9.66
N ILE A 18 -13.19 -0.01 -8.55
CA ILE A 18 -11.99 -0.71 -8.07
C ILE A 18 -11.49 -1.71 -9.12
N ILE A 19 -12.40 -2.46 -9.74
CA ILE A 19 -12.06 -3.49 -10.72
C ILE A 19 -11.48 -2.90 -12.00
N GLU A 20 -12.06 -1.81 -12.48
CA GLU A 20 -11.65 -1.13 -13.70
C GLU A 20 -10.36 -0.30 -13.53
N SER A 21 -10.14 0.24 -12.34
CA SER A 21 -9.00 1.11 -12.06
C SER A 21 -7.75 0.31 -11.70
N LYS A 22 -6.57 0.88 -11.98
CA LYS A 22 -5.31 0.29 -11.53
C LYS A 22 -5.15 0.42 -10.01
N ASN A 23 -5.45 1.60 -9.48
CA ASN A 23 -5.42 1.92 -8.06
C ASN A 23 -6.62 2.81 -7.73
N THR A 24 -7.15 2.72 -6.52
CA THR A 24 -8.38 3.43 -6.13
C THR A 24 -8.28 4.00 -4.72
N LEU A 25 -8.76 5.22 -4.53
CA LEU A 25 -9.01 5.82 -3.23
C LEU A 25 -10.53 5.92 -3.00
N LEU A 26 -11.03 5.19 -2.01
CA LEU A 26 -12.41 5.27 -1.53
C LEU A 26 -12.51 6.36 -0.47
N ALA A 27 -12.84 7.57 -0.89
CA ALA A 27 -13.07 8.73 -0.04
C ALA A 27 -14.56 8.82 0.31
N PHE A 28 -15.03 7.94 1.17
CA PHE A 28 -16.43 7.88 1.65
C PHE A 28 -16.52 8.19 3.12
N ASP A 29 -17.60 8.81 3.53
CA ASP A 29 -17.89 9.10 4.94
C ASP A 29 -17.88 7.86 5.83
N VAL A 30 -17.74 8.09 7.14
CA VAL A 30 -17.85 7.02 8.13
C VAL A 30 -19.27 6.43 8.06
N GLY A 31 -19.38 5.11 8.09
CA GLY A 31 -20.67 4.41 7.95
C GLY A 31 -21.13 4.12 6.52
N ALA A 32 -20.47 4.62 5.48
CA ALA A 32 -20.83 4.33 4.08
C ALA A 32 -20.54 2.87 3.64
N GLY A 33 -20.09 2.01 4.54
CA GLY A 33 -19.85 0.60 4.23
C GLY A 33 -18.57 0.33 3.42
N LYS A 34 -17.52 1.12 3.61
CA LYS A 34 -16.20 0.91 2.95
C LYS A 34 -15.68 -0.51 3.07
N THR A 35 -15.84 -1.13 4.25
CA THR A 35 -15.47 -2.53 4.51
C THR A 35 -16.20 -3.49 3.57
N PHE A 36 -17.52 -3.31 3.39
CA PHE A 36 -18.33 -4.12 2.48
C PHE A 36 -17.86 -3.97 1.03
N ILE A 37 -17.58 -2.74 0.60
CA ILE A 37 -17.08 -2.44 -0.76
C ILE A 37 -15.75 -3.16 -1.00
N MET A 38 -14.79 -3.05 -0.07
CA MET A 38 -13.46 -3.65 -0.21
C MET A 38 -13.53 -5.18 -0.25
N ILE A 39 -14.31 -5.79 0.65
CA ILE A 39 -14.49 -7.25 0.67
C ILE A 39 -15.16 -7.73 -0.63
N ALA A 40 -16.24 -7.07 -1.07
CA ALA A 40 -16.94 -7.43 -2.28
C ALA A 40 -16.07 -7.28 -3.53
N ALA A 41 -15.27 -6.21 -3.60
CA ALA A 41 -14.31 -6.00 -4.68
C ALA A 41 -13.25 -7.11 -4.72
N ALA A 42 -12.63 -7.43 -3.59
CA ALA A 42 -11.62 -8.48 -3.50
C ALA A 42 -12.16 -9.85 -3.95
N MET A 43 -13.36 -10.21 -3.48
CA MET A 43 -13.99 -11.47 -3.85
C MET A 43 -14.37 -11.52 -5.34
N LYS A 44 -14.82 -10.39 -5.90
CA LYS A 44 -15.11 -10.28 -7.33
C LYS A 44 -13.82 -10.37 -8.16
N MET A 45 -12.76 -9.63 -7.78
CA MET A 45 -11.45 -9.70 -8.43
C MET A 45 -10.87 -11.11 -8.43
N ARG A 46 -11.00 -11.84 -7.32
CA ARG A 46 -10.56 -13.22 -7.22
C ARG A 46 -11.34 -14.15 -8.16
N ARG A 47 -12.66 -14.03 -8.18
CA ARG A 47 -13.54 -14.82 -9.07
C ARG A 47 -13.26 -14.57 -10.55
N GLU A 48 -12.92 -13.32 -10.91
CA GLU A 48 -12.60 -12.91 -12.28
C GLU A 48 -11.13 -13.14 -12.66
N GLY A 49 -10.31 -13.67 -11.74
CA GLY A 49 -8.89 -13.95 -11.99
C GLY A 49 -7.99 -12.71 -12.04
N ILE A 50 -8.51 -11.54 -11.64
CA ILE A 50 -7.77 -10.25 -11.63
C ILE A 50 -6.75 -10.22 -10.49
N SER A 51 -7.12 -10.76 -9.32
CA SER A 51 -6.25 -10.82 -8.15
C SER A 51 -6.43 -12.15 -7.43
N ARG A 52 -5.33 -12.88 -7.23
CA ARG A 52 -5.35 -14.19 -6.59
C ARG A 52 -5.18 -14.10 -5.07
N LYS A 53 -4.35 -13.19 -4.57
CA LYS A 53 -4.02 -13.07 -3.15
C LYS A 53 -4.25 -11.63 -2.68
N ASN A 54 -5.34 -11.44 -1.93
CA ASN A 54 -5.80 -10.14 -1.44
C ASN A 54 -5.46 -9.98 0.04
N MET A 55 -4.81 -8.86 0.41
CA MET A 55 -4.47 -8.54 1.80
C MET A 55 -5.16 -7.26 2.24
N PHE A 56 -5.82 -7.30 3.41
CA PHE A 56 -6.49 -6.17 4.03
C PHE A 56 -5.69 -5.69 5.23
N VAL A 57 -5.15 -4.50 5.15
CA VAL A 57 -4.35 -3.86 6.21
C VAL A 57 -5.26 -2.91 6.98
N VAL A 58 -5.51 -3.24 8.23
CA VAL A 58 -6.54 -2.59 9.05
C VAL A 58 -5.98 -2.16 10.41
N PRO A 59 -6.60 -1.16 11.09
CA PRO A 59 -6.24 -0.81 12.46
C PRO A 59 -6.29 -2.02 13.40
N ASN A 60 -5.35 -2.10 14.34
CA ASN A 60 -5.16 -3.26 15.21
C ASN A 60 -6.43 -3.73 15.93
N HIS A 61 -7.25 -2.78 16.36
CA HIS A 61 -8.43 -3.06 17.20
C HIS A 61 -9.66 -3.56 16.42
N ILE A 62 -9.66 -3.47 15.08
CA ILE A 62 -10.82 -3.87 14.26
C ILE A 62 -10.62 -5.16 13.46
N VAL A 63 -9.47 -5.84 13.61
CA VAL A 63 -9.18 -7.10 12.88
C VAL A 63 -10.30 -8.13 13.07
N GLY A 64 -10.70 -8.38 14.32
CA GLY A 64 -11.79 -9.34 14.62
C GLY A 64 -13.15 -8.90 14.07
N GLN A 65 -13.42 -7.58 14.02
CA GLN A 65 -14.62 -7.05 13.38
C GLN A 65 -14.62 -7.31 11.86
N TRP A 66 -13.48 -7.10 11.20
CA TRP A 66 -13.31 -7.40 9.77
C TRP A 66 -13.50 -8.88 9.47
N GLU A 67 -12.91 -9.77 10.28
CA GLU A 67 -13.06 -11.22 10.14
C GLU A 67 -14.53 -11.63 10.25
N LYS A 68 -15.25 -11.11 11.25
CA LYS A 68 -16.67 -11.35 11.44
C LYS A 68 -17.49 -10.90 10.23
N ILE A 69 -17.31 -9.65 9.77
CA ILE A 69 -18.02 -9.10 8.60
C ILE A 69 -17.73 -9.93 7.36
N PHE A 70 -16.47 -10.29 7.13
CA PHE A 70 -16.09 -11.10 5.97
C PHE A 70 -16.78 -12.47 5.98
N SER A 71 -16.76 -13.15 7.14
CA SER A 71 -17.41 -14.45 7.31
C SER A 71 -18.94 -14.38 7.18
N GLU A 72 -19.57 -13.29 7.62
CA GLU A 72 -21.00 -13.06 7.45
C GLU A 72 -21.36 -12.85 5.98
N LEU A 73 -20.58 -12.08 5.23
CA LEU A 73 -20.80 -11.80 3.81
C LEU A 73 -20.53 -13.04 2.93
N TYR A 74 -19.46 -13.78 3.24
CA TYR A 74 -18.98 -14.93 2.47
C TYR A 74 -18.66 -16.11 3.40
N PRO A 75 -19.67 -16.87 3.86
CA PRO A 75 -19.47 -17.94 4.86
C PRO A 75 -18.51 -19.06 4.44
N ASN A 76 -18.36 -19.25 3.13
CA ASN A 76 -17.48 -20.28 2.58
C ASN A 76 -16.08 -19.75 2.22
N ALA A 77 -15.80 -18.47 2.50
CA ALA A 77 -14.51 -17.90 2.22
C ALA A 77 -13.46 -18.40 3.22
N LYS A 78 -12.29 -18.73 2.69
CA LYS A 78 -11.13 -19.10 3.49
C LYS A 78 -10.35 -17.84 3.87
N ILE A 79 -10.47 -17.43 5.12
CA ILE A 79 -9.92 -16.17 5.65
C ILE A 79 -8.78 -16.48 6.63
N LEU A 80 -7.73 -15.66 6.59
CA LEU A 80 -6.67 -15.63 7.59
C LEU A 80 -6.65 -14.27 8.28
N ALA A 81 -6.96 -14.24 9.59
CA ALA A 81 -6.90 -13.03 10.41
C ALA A 81 -5.64 -13.04 11.29
N ILE A 82 -4.87 -11.93 11.22
CA ILE A 82 -3.57 -11.79 11.90
C ILE A 82 -3.62 -10.58 12.84
N GLU A 83 -3.73 -10.89 14.13
CA GLU A 83 -3.73 -9.91 15.22
C GLU A 83 -2.35 -9.82 15.89
N PRO A 84 -2.02 -8.69 16.59
CA PRO A 84 -0.76 -8.55 17.29
C PRO A 84 -0.44 -9.66 18.29
N LYS A 85 -1.48 -10.20 18.96
CA LYS A 85 -1.31 -11.30 19.93
C LYS A 85 -0.86 -12.62 19.29
N SER A 86 -1.19 -12.86 18.02
CA SER A 86 -0.81 -14.06 17.27
C SER A 86 0.46 -13.88 16.43
N TYR A 87 1.04 -12.67 16.38
CA TYR A 87 2.20 -12.31 15.55
C TYR A 87 3.44 -11.97 16.39
N LYS A 88 3.70 -12.76 17.44
CA LYS A 88 4.89 -12.64 18.29
C LYS A 88 6.16 -13.08 17.53
N PRO A 89 7.35 -12.66 17.95
CA PRO A 89 8.60 -12.94 17.23
C PRO A 89 8.81 -14.42 16.88
N ASP A 90 8.49 -15.31 17.81
CA ASP A 90 8.58 -16.77 17.67
C ASP A 90 7.56 -17.36 16.69
N MET A 91 6.44 -16.69 16.46
CA MET A 91 5.35 -17.13 15.59
C MET A 91 5.40 -16.51 14.19
N ARG A 92 6.14 -15.42 13.98
CA ARG A 92 6.15 -14.65 12.72
C ARG A 92 6.45 -15.51 11.50
N ASN A 93 7.54 -16.28 11.55
CA ASN A 93 7.91 -17.13 10.43
C ASN A 93 6.83 -18.17 10.09
N LYS A 94 6.16 -18.71 11.11
CA LYS A 94 5.04 -19.65 10.90
C LYS A 94 3.86 -18.97 10.21
N VAL A 95 3.47 -17.77 10.66
CA VAL A 95 2.38 -16.98 10.06
C VAL A 95 2.72 -16.57 8.64
N LEU A 96 3.95 -16.09 8.40
CA LEU A 96 4.38 -15.70 7.04
C LEU A 96 4.40 -16.90 6.11
N LYS A 97 4.82 -18.08 6.58
CA LYS A 97 4.73 -19.32 5.81
C LYS A 97 3.30 -19.72 5.49
N GLN A 98 2.35 -19.54 6.42
CA GLN A 98 0.93 -19.75 6.16
C GLN A 98 0.41 -18.81 5.06
N ILE A 99 0.83 -17.52 5.06
CA ILE A 99 0.46 -16.59 3.99
C ILE A 99 1.06 -17.02 2.65
N GLN A 100 2.32 -17.43 2.65
CA GLN A 100 3.07 -17.80 1.45
C GLN A 100 2.45 -19.03 0.77
N GLU A 101 2.20 -20.10 1.54
CA GLU A 101 1.75 -21.41 1.04
C GLU A 101 0.22 -21.50 0.94
N GLY A 102 -0.51 -20.65 1.70
CA GLY A 102 -1.94 -20.73 1.80
C GLY A 102 -2.68 -20.09 0.63
N ASP A 103 -3.77 -20.74 0.23
CA ASP A 103 -4.74 -20.21 -0.73
C ASP A 103 -5.93 -19.64 0.03
N TYR A 104 -5.85 -18.33 0.36
CA TYR A 104 -6.87 -17.60 1.12
C TYR A 104 -7.64 -16.65 0.21
N ASP A 105 -8.95 -16.53 0.45
CA ASP A 105 -9.81 -15.55 -0.22
C ASP A 105 -9.56 -14.13 0.29
N GLY A 106 -9.15 -14.02 1.56
CA GLY A 106 -8.75 -12.78 2.17
C GLY A 106 -7.77 -12.98 3.32
N ILE A 107 -6.75 -12.13 3.39
CA ILE A 107 -5.80 -12.08 4.50
C ILE A 107 -6.01 -10.74 5.19
N ILE A 108 -6.49 -10.76 6.42
CA ILE A 108 -6.74 -9.56 7.24
C ILE A 108 -5.57 -9.42 8.20
N ILE A 109 -4.88 -8.30 8.17
CA ILE A 109 -3.69 -8.09 8.99
C ILE A 109 -3.73 -6.74 9.72
N ALA A 110 -3.39 -6.76 10.99
CA ALA A 110 -3.22 -5.55 11.80
C ALA A 110 -2.06 -4.67 11.28
N TYR A 111 -2.17 -3.35 11.38
CA TYR A 111 -1.11 -2.40 11.00
C TYR A 111 0.24 -2.77 11.58
N SER A 112 0.30 -3.00 12.90
CA SER A 112 1.57 -3.33 13.56
C SER A 112 2.18 -4.65 13.10
N CYS A 113 1.36 -5.63 12.68
CA CYS A 113 1.85 -6.88 12.11
C CYS A 113 2.35 -6.68 10.68
N PHE A 114 1.64 -5.89 9.88
CA PHE A 114 2.00 -5.57 8.51
C PHE A 114 3.33 -4.80 8.43
N GLU A 115 3.54 -3.82 9.31
CA GLU A 115 4.77 -3.04 9.42
C GLU A 115 5.99 -3.92 9.81
N MET A 116 5.74 -5.06 10.47
CA MET A 116 6.81 -6.00 10.85
C MET A 116 7.14 -7.04 9.77
N ILE A 117 6.44 -7.07 8.64
CA ILE A 117 6.80 -7.94 7.50
C ILE A 117 7.98 -7.28 6.77
N PRO A 118 9.19 -7.88 6.77
CA PRO A 118 10.33 -7.24 6.14
C PRO A 118 10.23 -7.29 4.61
N LEU A 119 10.85 -6.31 3.97
CA LEU A 119 11.18 -6.35 2.55
C LEU A 119 12.56 -6.97 2.36
N SER A 120 12.82 -7.57 1.19
CA SER A 120 14.20 -7.92 0.84
C SER A 120 15.00 -6.66 0.47
N VAL A 121 16.30 -6.67 0.77
CA VAL A 121 17.21 -5.58 0.37
C VAL A 121 17.18 -5.38 -1.13
N ASN A 122 17.14 -6.48 -1.90
CA ASN A 122 17.08 -6.44 -3.35
C ASN A 122 15.83 -5.71 -3.85
N SER A 123 14.63 -6.01 -3.28
CA SER A 123 13.39 -5.34 -3.66
C SER A 123 13.45 -3.83 -3.40
N VAL A 124 14.07 -3.40 -2.31
CA VAL A 124 14.23 -1.98 -1.99
C VAL A 124 15.19 -1.29 -2.97
N LEU A 125 16.32 -1.93 -3.28
CA LEU A 125 17.29 -1.41 -4.26
C LEU A 125 16.72 -1.37 -5.68
N ASP A 126 15.98 -2.38 -6.09
CA ASP A 126 15.30 -2.40 -7.38
C ASP A 126 14.27 -1.28 -7.50
N ASN A 127 13.50 -1.02 -6.44
CA ASN A 127 12.59 0.12 -6.37
C ASN A 127 13.33 1.46 -6.55
N MET A 128 14.48 1.63 -5.90
CA MET A 128 15.32 2.82 -6.05
C MET A 128 15.81 2.96 -7.50
N ASN A 129 16.38 1.91 -8.08
CA ASN A 129 16.92 1.92 -9.42
C ASN A 129 15.85 2.27 -10.46
N ARG A 130 14.64 1.73 -10.32
CA ARG A 130 13.52 2.06 -11.21
C ARG A 130 13.07 3.52 -11.07
N GLN A 131 13.07 4.09 -9.87
CA GLN A 131 12.78 5.52 -9.68
C GLN A 131 13.83 6.40 -10.36
N LEU A 132 15.11 6.06 -10.21
CA LEU A 132 16.20 6.76 -10.86
C LEU A 132 16.10 6.66 -12.39
N GLY A 133 15.78 5.47 -12.94
CA GLY A 133 15.55 5.28 -14.36
C GLY A 133 14.39 6.11 -14.91
N ARG A 134 13.24 6.11 -14.22
CA ARG A 134 12.09 6.96 -14.62
C ARG A 134 12.44 8.45 -14.62
N LEU A 135 13.22 8.90 -13.64
CA LEU A 135 13.71 10.29 -13.59
C LEU A 135 14.60 10.60 -14.81
N GLU A 136 15.52 9.70 -15.15
CA GLU A 136 16.40 9.83 -16.31
C GLU A 136 15.63 9.88 -17.63
N GLU A 137 14.65 8.99 -17.81
CA GLU A 137 13.78 9.00 -18.98
C GLU A 137 12.95 10.27 -19.10
N ALA A 138 12.39 10.77 -17.99
CA ALA A 138 11.64 12.02 -17.97
C ALA A 138 12.54 13.20 -18.38
N VAL A 139 13.77 13.23 -17.89
CA VAL A 139 14.77 14.25 -18.26
C VAL A 139 15.14 14.17 -19.72
N ALA A 140 15.40 12.96 -20.25
CA ALA A 140 15.72 12.76 -21.66
C ALA A 140 14.60 13.26 -22.57
N LYS A 141 13.31 12.97 -22.21
CA LYS A 141 12.15 13.48 -22.96
C LYS A 141 12.05 15.01 -22.93
N LEU A 142 12.36 15.64 -21.80
CA LEU A 142 12.38 17.12 -21.69
C LEU A 142 13.50 17.75 -22.52
N ARG A 143 14.69 17.17 -22.48
CA ARG A 143 15.84 17.63 -23.30
C ARG A 143 15.51 17.62 -24.80
N ASN A 144 14.86 16.57 -25.27
CA ASN A 144 14.48 16.46 -26.68
C ASN A 144 13.38 17.44 -27.12
N ARG A 145 12.56 17.95 -26.18
CA ARG A 145 11.44 18.85 -26.49
C ARG A 145 11.78 20.34 -26.45
N SER A 146 12.70 20.77 -25.61
CA SER A 146 12.86 22.20 -25.26
C SER A 146 14.26 22.78 -25.36
N GLY A 147 15.25 22.09 -25.96
CA GLY A 147 16.63 22.61 -26.01
C GLY A 147 17.18 22.92 -24.60
N TYR A 148 16.88 22.08 -23.64
CA TYR A 148 17.16 22.25 -22.21
C TYR A 148 18.64 22.58 -21.99
N THR A 149 18.93 23.78 -21.49
CA THR A 149 20.27 24.21 -21.15
C THR A 149 20.73 23.65 -19.79
N MET A 150 22.03 23.67 -19.55
CA MET A 150 22.77 23.14 -18.38
C MET A 150 22.20 23.51 -16.99
N TRP A 151 21.29 24.48 -16.87
CA TRP A 151 20.64 24.93 -15.64
C TRP A 151 19.70 23.91 -15.02
N GLY A 152 19.26 22.89 -15.76
CA GLY A 152 18.38 21.82 -15.25
C GLY A 152 19.09 20.62 -14.61
N GLU A 153 20.42 20.53 -14.69
CA GLU A 153 21.15 19.36 -14.16
C GLU A 153 21.26 19.34 -12.63
N THR A 154 21.40 20.52 -12.00
CA THR A 154 21.53 20.65 -10.55
C THR A 154 20.29 20.14 -9.78
N PRO A 155 19.05 20.48 -10.15
CA PRO A 155 17.86 19.95 -9.50
C PRO A 155 17.73 18.42 -9.64
N ILE A 156 18.12 17.89 -10.80
CA ILE A 156 18.04 16.45 -11.10
C ILE A 156 19.06 15.68 -10.26
N SER A 157 20.31 16.16 -10.20
CA SER A 157 21.33 15.52 -9.38
C SER A 157 20.97 15.53 -7.89
N GLN A 158 20.37 16.60 -7.41
CA GLN A 158 19.85 16.71 -6.04
C GLN A 158 18.70 15.72 -5.80
N GLU A 159 17.79 15.50 -6.78
CA GLU A 159 16.71 14.55 -6.67
C GLU A 159 17.25 13.12 -6.60
N LYS A 160 18.22 12.76 -7.44
CA LYS A 160 18.90 11.46 -7.38
C LYS A 160 19.58 11.22 -6.03
N GLN A 161 20.27 12.23 -5.49
CA GLN A 161 20.88 12.14 -4.16
C GLN A 161 19.84 11.94 -3.07
N TYR A 162 18.72 12.65 -3.15
CA TYR A 162 17.62 12.53 -2.19
C TYR A 162 17.00 11.13 -2.19
N ILE A 163 16.71 10.57 -3.37
CA ILE A 163 16.20 9.20 -3.50
C ILE A 163 17.18 8.20 -2.89
N ARG A 164 18.48 8.31 -3.19
CA ARG A 164 19.51 7.43 -2.61
C ARG A 164 19.56 7.54 -1.09
N LYS A 165 19.60 8.78 -0.57
CA LYS A 165 19.64 9.02 0.88
C LYS A 165 18.45 8.41 1.61
N LEU A 166 17.23 8.60 1.10
CA LEU A 166 16.02 8.00 1.69
C LEU A 166 16.08 6.47 1.67
N THR A 167 16.59 5.90 0.59
CA THR A 167 16.75 4.43 0.48
C THR A 167 17.78 3.92 1.49
N ASP A 168 18.92 4.59 1.64
CA ASP A 168 19.96 4.21 2.60
C ASP A 168 19.46 4.32 4.06
N GLU A 169 18.71 5.38 4.37
CA GLU A 169 18.10 5.55 5.70
C GLU A 169 17.06 4.46 5.97
N PHE A 170 16.25 4.10 4.97
CA PHE A 170 15.28 3.03 5.09
C PHE A 170 15.96 1.66 5.27
N LEU A 171 16.97 1.33 4.47
CA LEU A 171 17.75 0.10 4.60
C LEU A 171 18.38 -0.03 5.99
N LYS A 172 18.96 1.04 6.52
CA LYS A 172 19.52 1.05 7.89
C LYS A 172 18.44 0.74 8.93
N SER A 173 17.22 1.26 8.77
CA SER A 173 16.11 0.97 9.69
C SER A 173 15.66 -0.48 9.63
N MET A 174 15.75 -1.14 8.47
CA MET A 174 15.38 -2.56 8.32
C MET A 174 16.30 -3.51 9.13
N TYR A 175 17.59 -3.22 9.21
CA TYR A 175 18.55 -4.06 9.96
C TYR A 175 18.26 -4.10 11.46
N THR A 176 17.51 -3.14 12.00
CA THR A 176 17.18 -3.07 13.43
C THR A 176 15.93 -3.87 13.82
N THR A 177 15.13 -4.32 12.85
CA THR A 177 13.80 -4.92 13.10
C THR A 177 13.79 -6.46 13.16
N GLY A 178 14.92 -7.13 13.06
CA GLY A 178 15.05 -8.58 13.23
C GLY A 178 14.95 -9.36 11.90
N SER A 179 15.69 -10.46 11.81
CA SER A 179 15.79 -11.30 10.61
C SER A 179 14.62 -12.29 10.50
N SER A 180 13.57 -11.95 9.80
CA SER A 180 12.64 -12.96 9.26
C SER A 180 13.26 -13.57 8.00
N GLN A 181 13.14 -14.91 7.84
CA GLN A 181 13.60 -15.61 6.63
C GLN A 181 12.64 -15.37 5.45
N ILE A 182 11.36 -15.02 5.72
CA ILE A 182 10.33 -14.78 4.71
C ILE A 182 10.09 -13.27 4.64
N THR A 183 10.23 -12.72 3.44
CA THR A 183 10.04 -11.30 3.14
C THR A 183 8.74 -11.06 2.40
N PHE A 184 8.27 -9.81 2.33
CA PHE A 184 7.00 -9.44 1.71
C PHE A 184 6.93 -9.83 0.23
N ASP A 185 8.04 -9.73 -0.49
CA ASP A 185 8.16 -10.13 -1.89
C ASP A 185 7.88 -11.63 -2.11
N MET A 186 8.19 -12.48 -1.12
CA MET A 186 7.91 -13.91 -1.18
C MET A 186 6.44 -14.28 -0.91
N LEU A 187 5.64 -13.33 -0.43
CA LEU A 187 4.22 -13.58 -0.12
C LEU A 187 3.31 -13.51 -1.35
N GLU A 188 3.80 -12.95 -2.46
CA GLU A 188 3.07 -12.84 -3.73
C GLU A 188 1.69 -12.17 -3.60
N ILE A 189 1.61 -11.12 -2.79
CA ILE A 189 0.37 -10.34 -2.65
C ILE A 189 0.09 -9.60 -3.95
N ASN A 190 -1.11 -9.80 -4.51
CA ASN A 190 -1.52 -9.14 -5.76
C ASN A 190 -2.27 -7.83 -5.51
N THR A 191 -3.11 -7.77 -4.46
CA THR A 191 -3.86 -6.55 -4.15
C THR A 191 -3.81 -6.26 -2.66
N LEU A 192 -3.50 -5.01 -2.34
CA LEU A 192 -3.46 -4.47 -0.99
C LEU A 192 -4.64 -3.52 -0.78
N PHE A 193 -5.50 -3.85 0.16
CA PHE A 193 -6.59 -3.01 0.63
C PHE A 193 -6.17 -2.39 1.96
N VAL A 194 -6.12 -1.07 2.05
CA VAL A 194 -5.70 -0.36 3.26
C VAL A 194 -6.86 0.47 3.80
N ASP A 195 -7.39 0.06 4.93
CA ASP A 195 -8.44 0.82 5.63
C ASP A 195 -7.83 1.95 6.46
N GLU A 196 -8.58 3.04 6.66
CA GLU A 196 -8.13 4.25 7.33
C GLU A 196 -6.77 4.75 6.80
N ALA A 197 -6.64 4.80 5.48
CA ALA A 197 -5.40 5.09 4.77
C ALA A 197 -4.79 6.45 5.12
N HIS A 198 -5.56 7.39 5.71
CA HIS A 198 -5.04 8.67 6.22
C HIS A 198 -3.91 8.49 7.26
N ASN A 199 -3.79 7.31 7.89
CA ASN A 199 -2.68 6.98 8.78
C ASN A 199 -1.32 6.88 8.05
N TYR A 200 -1.32 6.77 6.73
CA TYR A 200 -0.12 6.63 5.89
C TYR A 200 0.19 7.87 5.04
N LYS A 201 -0.40 9.02 5.33
CA LYS A 201 -0.19 10.28 4.58
C LYS A 201 1.17 10.94 4.80
N ASN A 202 1.97 10.51 5.77
CA ASN A 202 3.25 11.11 6.11
C ASN A 202 4.41 10.56 5.25
N ILE A 203 4.27 10.61 3.93
CA ILE A 203 5.38 10.36 3.00
C ILE A 203 6.31 11.58 3.00
N PRO A 204 7.65 11.40 2.94
CA PRO A 204 8.56 12.53 2.85
C PRO A 204 8.36 13.28 1.54
N ILE A 205 7.91 14.52 1.65
CA ILE A 205 7.71 15.41 0.49
C ILE A 205 8.89 16.37 0.42
N ARG A 206 9.64 16.32 -0.70
CA ARG A 206 10.69 17.27 -0.96
C ARG A 206 10.10 18.59 -1.46
N THR A 207 10.40 19.68 -0.78
CA THR A 207 10.00 21.03 -1.17
C THR A 207 11.15 22.04 -0.94
N LYS A 208 11.23 23.05 -1.80
CA LYS A 208 12.13 24.20 -1.61
C LYS A 208 11.48 25.28 -0.73
N LEU A 209 10.18 25.19 -0.52
CA LEU A 209 9.45 26.15 0.30
C LEU A 209 9.70 25.85 1.78
N LYS A 210 10.03 26.89 2.54
CA LYS A 210 10.25 26.81 3.99
C LYS A 210 8.94 27.16 4.72
N ASN A 211 8.74 26.55 5.86
CA ASN A 211 7.61 26.84 6.77
C ASN A 211 6.20 26.61 6.19
N LEU A 212 6.04 25.58 5.36
CA LEU A 212 4.71 25.15 4.91
C LEU A 212 4.02 24.30 5.98
N ASN A 213 2.93 24.83 6.51
CA ASN A 213 2.08 24.06 7.42
C ASN A 213 1.50 22.82 6.71
N GLY A 214 1.59 21.67 7.37
CA GLY A 214 1.01 20.41 6.87
C GLY A 214 1.90 19.63 5.90
N ILE A 215 3.12 20.07 5.57
CA ILE A 215 4.08 19.31 4.79
C ILE A 215 5.12 18.65 5.71
N ASN A 216 5.15 17.32 5.71
CA ASN A 216 6.17 16.56 6.43
C ASN A 216 7.34 16.23 5.49
N THR A 217 8.48 16.91 5.70
CA THR A 217 9.71 16.69 4.90
C THR A 217 10.51 15.48 5.38
N LYS A 218 10.30 15.04 6.64
CA LYS A 218 11.02 13.89 7.21
C LYS A 218 10.32 12.56 6.89
N GLY A 219 8.99 12.59 6.72
CA GLY A 219 8.19 11.39 6.53
C GLY A 219 8.12 10.50 7.77
N SER A 220 7.59 9.30 7.60
CA SER A 220 7.62 8.26 8.61
C SER A 220 8.08 6.93 7.99
N SER A 221 8.80 6.10 8.78
CA SER A 221 9.30 4.80 8.33
C SER A 221 8.18 3.88 7.85
N LYS A 222 7.02 3.88 8.53
CA LYS A 222 5.85 3.09 8.13
C LYS A 222 5.28 3.50 6.77
N CYS A 223 5.32 4.80 6.43
CA CYS A 223 4.85 5.28 5.12
C CYS A 223 5.82 4.90 4.01
N LEU A 224 7.12 4.93 4.28
CA LEU A 224 8.14 4.45 3.34
C LEU A 224 8.06 2.94 3.14
N ASP A 225 7.86 2.18 4.21
CA ASP A 225 7.66 0.73 4.16
C ASP A 225 6.45 0.37 3.27
N LEU A 226 5.29 1.00 3.54
CA LEU A 226 4.10 0.81 2.71
C LEU A 226 4.36 1.19 1.25
N LEU A 227 5.05 2.31 0.99
CA LEU A 227 5.36 2.76 -0.36
C LEU A 227 6.23 1.74 -1.13
N HIS A 228 7.24 1.17 -0.48
CA HIS A 228 8.05 0.12 -1.10
C HIS A 228 7.26 -1.16 -1.38
N LYS A 229 6.40 -1.60 -0.45
CA LYS A 229 5.51 -2.76 -0.62
C LYS A 229 4.52 -2.55 -1.77
N ILE A 230 3.90 -1.36 -1.84
CA ILE A 230 2.98 -1.01 -2.93
C ILE A 230 3.69 -1.02 -4.29
N ARG A 231 4.86 -0.40 -4.38
CA ARG A 231 5.63 -0.39 -5.63
C ARG A 231 6.00 -1.79 -6.10
N LEU A 232 6.31 -2.69 -5.16
CA LEU A 232 6.56 -4.09 -5.48
C LEU A 232 5.31 -4.77 -6.07
N ILE A 233 4.14 -4.57 -5.45
CA ILE A 233 2.87 -5.09 -5.97
C ILE A 233 2.59 -4.54 -7.37
N GLN A 234 2.70 -3.23 -7.55
CA GLN A 234 2.45 -2.56 -8.83
C GLN A 234 3.40 -3.01 -9.94
N GLN A 235 4.66 -3.31 -9.60
CA GLN A 235 5.65 -3.83 -10.55
C GLN A 235 5.24 -5.20 -11.10
N ASN A 236 4.67 -6.05 -10.24
CA ASN A 236 4.28 -7.42 -10.60
C ASN A 236 2.88 -7.49 -11.23
N ASN A 237 2.09 -6.39 -11.21
CA ASN A 237 0.69 -6.34 -11.63
C ASN A 237 0.38 -5.19 -12.60
N ASP A 238 1.28 -4.86 -13.50
CA ASP A 238 1.08 -3.80 -14.52
C ASP A 238 0.60 -2.46 -13.93
N GLY A 239 1.16 -2.08 -12.78
CA GLY A 239 0.82 -0.85 -12.07
C GLY A 239 -0.49 -0.92 -11.28
N ARG A 240 -1.09 -2.10 -11.12
CA ARG A 240 -2.32 -2.34 -10.36
C ARG A 240 -2.02 -2.83 -8.95
N GLY A 241 -3.02 -2.77 -8.08
CA GLY A 241 -3.08 -3.58 -6.87
C GLY A 241 -3.18 -2.81 -5.57
N VAL A 242 -3.66 -1.56 -5.60
CA VAL A 242 -3.84 -0.77 -4.37
C VAL A 242 -5.23 -0.18 -4.27
N VAL A 243 -5.87 -0.42 -3.14
CA VAL A 243 -7.15 0.17 -2.78
C VAL A 243 -7.04 0.80 -1.41
N PHE A 244 -7.12 2.11 -1.34
CA PHE A 244 -7.16 2.86 -0.10
C PHE A 244 -8.60 3.21 0.26
N ALA A 245 -8.92 3.19 1.56
CA ALA A 245 -10.20 3.64 2.08
C ALA A 245 -9.99 4.60 3.25
N THR A 246 -10.70 5.71 3.27
CA THR A 246 -10.68 6.67 4.39
C THR A 246 -11.93 7.52 4.43
N GLY A 247 -12.38 7.87 5.63
CA GLY A 247 -13.44 8.87 5.85
C GLY A 247 -12.90 10.31 5.84
N THR A 248 -11.57 10.47 5.96
CA THR A 248 -10.93 11.78 6.10
C THR A 248 -9.74 11.91 5.14
N PRO A 249 -10.00 12.04 3.82
CA PRO A 249 -8.93 12.09 2.82
C PRO A 249 -8.05 13.33 2.95
N LEU A 250 -8.62 14.42 3.45
CA LEU A 250 -7.95 15.70 3.73
C LEU A 250 -8.13 16.05 5.21
N CYS A 251 -7.08 15.87 6.02
CA CYS A 251 -7.16 16.17 7.46
C CYS A 251 -6.53 17.52 7.80
N ASN A 252 -5.35 17.83 7.23
CA ASN A 252 -4.57 19.00 7.62
C ASN A 252 -4.37 19.99 6.46
N SER A 253 -4.14 19.48 5.26
CA SER A 253 -3.89 20.31 4.08
C SER A 253 -4.11 19.53 2.78
N ILE A 254 -4.11 20.23 1.65
CA ILE A 254 -4.16 19.62 0.32
C ILE A 254 -2.93 18.71 0.06
N ALA A 255 -1.83 18.91 0.80
CA ALA A 255 -0.67 18.04 0.74
C ALA A 255 -0.99 16.59 1.16
N ASP A 256 -2.03 16.38 1.96
CA ASP A 256 -2.50 15.03 2.30
C ASP A 256 -2.97 14.27 1.04
N ALA A 257 -3.72 14.94 0.13
CA ALA A 257 -4.13 14.33 -1.13
C ALA A 257 -2.93 14.04 -2.03
N TYR A 258 -1.97 14.96 -2.11
CA TYR A 258 -0.73 14.73 -2.86
C TYR A 258 0.05 13.53 -2.32
N ALA A 259 0.18 13.42 -0.99
CA ALA A 259 0.83 12.25 -0.38
C ALA A 259 0.13 10.94 -0.74
N MET A 260 -1.21 10.92 -0.74
CA MET A 260 -1.97 9.73 -1.14
C MET A 260 -1.80 9.37 -2.62
N GLN A 261 -1.53 10.35 -3.50
CA GLN A 261 -1.25 10.11 -4.92
C GLN A 261 0.16 9.57 -5.18
N MET A 262 1.08 9.66 -4.21
CA MET A 262 2.45 9.16 -4.37
C MET A 262 2.54 7.63 -4.28
N TYR A 263 1.50 7.00 -3.72
CA TYR A 263 1.35 5.55 -3.69
C TYR A 263 0.88 5.02 -5.04
#